data_49b90339ecb5f4f5994f58e0b422bbec
#
_entry.id   49b90339ecb5f4f5994f58e0b422bbec
#
_cell.length_a   1.000
_cell.length_b   1.000
_cell.length_c   1.000
_cell.angle_alpha   90.00
_cell.angle_beta   90.00
_cell.angle_gamma   90.00
#
_symmetry.space_group_name_H-M   'P 1'
#
loop_
_entity.id
_entity.type
_entity.pdbx_description
1 polymer ?
#
loop_
_entity_poly.entity_id
_entity_poly.type
_entity_poly.pdbx_seq_one_letter_code
_entity_poly.pdbx_strand_id
1 'polypeptide(L)'
;CDRVKELVNLGAEVAIVVGGGNFWRGKNGHEMERTTSDYMGMLATCMNGLALQDALESRGVPARLQTAVEMRTIAEQYIKRKADKHLANGRVVIFSGGTGSPFFTTDTAAALRAAEIEADAILVGKTIDGVYSDDPKTNPNATKFYEITYMDVLNKDLKVMDSTAI
;
A
#
# COMPACT_ATOMS: atom_id res chain seq x y z
N CYS A 1 -14.29 -2.76 -1.20
CA CYS A 1 -14.94 -1.57 -0.63
C CYS A 1 -15.81 -1.89 0.58
N ASP A 2 -16.60 -3.00 0.58
CA ASP A 2 -17.55 -3.30 1.66
C ASP A 2 -16.84 -3.53 3.00
N ARG A 3 -15.71 -4.25 3.03
CA ARG A 3 -14.88 -4.41 4.24
C ARG A 3 -14.31 -3.09 4.77
N VAL A 4 -13.95 -2.17 3.88
CA VAL A 4 -13.50 -0.82 4.28
C VAL A 4 -14.66 -0.06 4.92
N LYS A 5 -15.86 -0.15 4.35
CA LYS A 5 -17.08 0.45 4.91
C LYS A 5 -17.40 -0.11 6.31
N GLU A 6 -17.26 -1.42 6.49
CA GLU A 6 -17.43 -2.06 7.81
C GLU A 6 -16.46 -1.49 8.84
N LEU A 7 -15.16 -1.36 8.51
CA LEU A 7 -14.16 -0.79 9.42
C LEU A 7 -14.46 0.67 9.78
N VAL A 8 -14.82 1.49 8.79
CA VAL A 8 -15.20 2.90 9.04
C VAL A 8 -16.44 2.98 9.93
N ASN A 9 -17.44 2.11 9.71
CA ASN A 9 -18.64 2.07 10.55
C ASN A 9 -18.35 1.61 11.99
N LEU A 10 -17.29 0.85 12.22
CA LEU A 10 -16.80 0.49 13.56
C LEU A 10 -16.00 1.62 14.23
N GLY A 11 -15.82 2.75 13.55
CA GLY A 11 -15.10 3.91 14.07
C GLY A 11 -13.59 3.88 13.83
N ALA A 12 -13.07 2.95 12.99
CA ALA A 12 -11.67 2.92 12.65
C ALA A 12 -11.32 4.03 11.64
N GLU A 13 -10.21 4.71 11.85
CA GLU A 13 -9.57 5.55 10.84
C GLU A 13 -8.83 4.66 9.84
N VAL A 14 -9.19 4.76 8.56
CA VAL A 14 -8.68 3.85 7.52
C VAL A 14 -7.87 4.60 6.48
N ALA A 15 -6.62 4.20 6.31
CA ALA A 15 -5.78 4.59 5.20
C ALA A 15 -5.46 3.38 4.31
N ILE A 16 -5.35 3.60 3.01
CA ILE A 16 -5.11 2.52 2.03
C ILE A 16 -3.93 2.91 1.16
N VAL A 17 -2.91 2.05 1.09
CA VAL A 17 -1.82 2.20 0.13
C VAL A 17 -2.07 1.25 -1.04
N VAL A 18 -2.14 1.80 -2.25
CA VAL A 18 -2.46 1.03 -3.45
C VAL A 18 -1.23 0.73 -4.30
N GLY A 19 -1.13 -0.51 -4.78
CA GLY A 19 -0.13 -0.91 -5.77
C GLY A 19 -0.60 -0.66 -7.20
N GLY A 20 0.34 -0.73 -8.15
CA GLY A 20 0.10 -0.55 -9.60
C GLY A 20 0.33 -1.81 -10.43
N GLY A 21 0.64 -2.95 -9.79
CA GLY A 21 1.15 -4.15 -10.45
C GLY A 21 0.18 -4.88 -11.39
N ASN A 22 -1.11 -4.49 -11.41
CA ASN A 22 -2.11 -4.94 -12.38
C ASN A 22 -1.98 -4.22 -13.74
N PHE A 23 -1.46 -3.00 -13.77
CA PHE A 23 -1.18 -2.23 -14.98
C PHE A 23 0.29 -2.33 -15.39
N TRP A 24 1.20 -2.12 -14.44
CA TRP A 24 2.63 -2.09 -14.71
C TRP A 24 3.46 -2.66 -13.57
N ARG A 25 4.43 -3.52 -13.92
CA ARG A 25 5.45 -4.02 -12.98
C ARG A 25 6.83 -3.67 -13.49
N GLY A 26 7.60 -2.90 -12.73
CA GLY A 26 8.94 -2.45 -13.12
C GLY A 26 9.91 -3.57 -13.49
N LYS A 27 9.72 -4.78 -12.94
CA LYS A 27 10.49 -5.97 -13.28
C LYS A 27 10.26 -6.48 -14.71
N ASN A 28 9.17 -6.08 -15.38
CA ASN A 28 8.82 -6.55 -16.73
C ASN A 28 9.42 -5.68 -17.83
N GLY A 29 10.03 -4.55 -17.50
CA GLY A 29 10.62 -3.62 -18.47
C GLY A 29 12.10 -3.89 -18.73
N HIS A 30 12.49 -5.10 -19.18
CA HIS A 30 13.90 -5.48 -19.41
C HIS A 30 14.65 -4.57 -20.41
N GLU A 31 13.95 -3.82 -21.26
CA GLU A 31 14.52 -2.90 -22.23
C GLU A 31 14.35 -1.41 -21.83
N MET A 32 13.69 -1.13 -20.73
CA MET A 32 13.39 0.23 -20.28
C MET A 32 14.30 0.65 -19.14
N GLU A 33 14.68 1.91 -19.12
CA GLU A 33 15.41 2.53 -18.02
C GLU A 33 14.58 2.39 -16.72
N ARG A 34 15.24 1.96 -15.63
CA ARG A 34 14.60 1.58 -14.38
C ARG A 34 13.77 2.71 -13.76
N THR A 35 14.29 3.93 -13.77
CA THR A 35 13.62 5.11 -13.21
C THR A 35 12.31 5.40 -13.96
N THR A 36 12.34 5.33 -15.30
CA THR A 36 11.16 5.49 -16.14
C THR A 36 10.12 4.42 -15.84
N SER A 37 10.54 3.17 -15.73
CA SER A 37 9.67 2.03 -15.38
C SER A 37 9.01 2.21 -14.00
N ASP A 38 9.76 2.70 -13.01
CA ASP A 38 9.24 2.95 -11.67
C ASP A 38 8.23 4.11 -11.66
N TYR A 39 8.47 5.19 -12.42
CA TYR A 39 7.47 6.27 -12.59
C TYR A 39 6.19 5.77 -13.25
N MET A 40 6.26 4.89 -14.25
CA MET A 40 5.07 4.26 -14.83
C MET A 40 4.31 3.45 -13.78
N GLY A 41 5.01 2.73 -12.90
CA GLY A 41 4.42 2.04 -11.75
C GLY A 41 3.71 3.00 -10.79
N MET A 42 4.31 4.16 -10.49
CA MET A 42 3.68 5.20 -9.66
C MET A 42 2.41 5.75 -10.31
N LEU A 43 2.41 6.04 -11.62
CA LEU A 43 1.21 6.46 -12.35
C LEU A 43 0.12 5.39 -12.32
N ALA A 44 0.49 4.12 -12.46
CA ALA A 44 -0.44 3.00 -12.35
C ALA A 44 -1.12 2.94 -10.97
N THR A 45 -0.41 3.26 -9.89
CA THR A 45 -1.03 3.37 -8.55
C THR A 45 -2.04 4.51 -8.48
N CYS A 46 -1.80 5.62 -9.16
CA CYS A 46 -2.73 6.75 -9.20
C CYS A 46 -4.03 6.37 -9.93
N MET A 47 -3.95 5.62 -11.02
CA MET A 47 -5.13 5.08 -11.71
C MET A 47 -5.97 4.17 -10.79
N ASN A 48 -5.32 3.26 -10.07
CA ASN A 48 -6.01 2.41 -9.09
C ASN A 48 -6.60 3.23 -7.93
N GLY A 49 -5.88 4.25 -7.48
CA GLY A 49 -6.34 5.14 -6.41
C GLY A 49 -7.62 5.90 -6.79
N LEU A 50 -7.69 6.43 -8.03
CA LEU A 50 -8.90 7.10 -8.55
C LEU A 50 -10.08 6.14 -8.62
N ALA A 51 -9.88 4.94 -9.16
CA ALA A 51 -10.94 3.93 -9.25
C ALA A 51 -11.43 3.49 -7.86
N LEU A 52 -10.51 3.37 -6.89
CA LEU A 52 -10.87 3.01 -5.53
C LEU A 52 -11.63 4.14 -4.82
N GLN A 53 -11.23 5.40 -5.02
CA GLN A 53 -11.94 6.55 -4.48
C GLN A 53 -13.38 6.58 -4.98
N ASP A 54 -13.59 6.51 -6.29
CA ASP A 54 -14.92 6.47 -6.91
C ASP A 54 -15.75 5.30 -6.36
N ALA A 55 -15.17 4.11 -6.29
CA ALA A 55 -15.84 2.92 -5.77
C ALA A 55 -16.21 3.01 -4.27
N LEU A 56 -15.47 3.72 -3.45
CA LEU A 56 -15.80 3.98 -2.05
C LEU A 56 -16.89 5.04 -1.93
N GLU A 57 -16.74 6.15 -2.63
CA GLU A 57 -17.72 7.26 -2.59
C GLU A 57 -19.06 6.84 -3.14
N SER A 58 -19.13 6.00 -4.19
CA SER A 58 -20.38 5.42 -4.70
C SER A 58 -21.11 4.51 -3.68
N ARG A 59 -20.41 4.03 -2.66
CA ARG A 59 -20.94 3.24 -1.53
C ARG A 59 -21.23 4.06 -0.29
N GLY A 60 -21.11 5.39 -0.39
CA GLY A 60 -21.34 6.32 0.71
C GLY A 60 -20.19 6.37 1.72
N VAL A 61 -18.99 5.94 1.34
CA VAL A 61 -17.77 6.06 2.16
C VAL A 61 -16.96 7.24 1.65
N PRO A 62 -16.90 8.38 2.36
CA PRO A 62 -16.11 9.52 1.93
C PRO A 62 -14.62 9.14 1.85
N ALA A 63 -13.98 9.42 0.71
CA ALA A 63 -12.58 9.08 0.50
C ALA A 63 -11.80 10.27 -0.06
N ARG A 64 -10.47 10.27 0.10
CA ARG A 64 -9.55 11.26 -0.49
C ARG A 64 -8.32 10.57 -1.01
N LEU A 65 -8.03 10.83 -2.29
CA LEU A 65 -6.80 10.38 -2.94
C LEU A 65 -5.71 11.41 -2.70
N GLN A 66 -4.60 10.95 -2.13
CA GLN A 66 -3.37 11.73 -2.01
C GLN A 66 -2.23 11.03 -2.75
N THR A 67 -1.43 11.78 -3.47
CA THR A 67 -0.32 11.25 -4.25
C THR A 67 1.02 11.82 -3.83
N ALA A 68 2.06 10.99 -3.81
CA ALA A 68 3.44 11.43 -3.57
C ALA A 68 4.03 12.19 -4.78
N VAL A 69 3.54 11.92 -5.99
CA VAL A 69 3.90 12.64 -7.21
C VAL A 69 2.91 13.77 -7.43
N GLU A 70 3.39 14.98 -7.72
CA GLU A 70 2.52 16.15 -7.89
C GLU A 70 1.64 16.04 -9.14
N MET A 71 0.32 15.96 -8.93
CA MET A 71 -0.70 15.80 -9.96
C MET A 71 -1.96 16.61 -9.59
N ARG A 72 -1.83 17.91 -9.38
CA ARG A 72 -2.83 18.79 -8.72
C ARG A 72 -4.25 18.73 -9.29
N THR A 73 -4.41 18.46 -10.58
CA THR A 73 -5.72 18.34 -11.23
C THR A 73 -6.41 17.01 -11.01
N ILE A 74 -5.68 16.00 -10.49
CA ILE A 74 -6.15 14.61 -10.37
C ILE A 74 -6.30 14.20 -8.92
N ALA A 75 -5.32 14.53 -8.06
CA ALA A 75 -5.26 14.13 -6.67
C ALA A 75 -4.60 15.19 -5.80
N GLU A 76 -4.90 15.19 -4.52
CA GLU A 76 -4.20 16.03 -3.56
C GLU A 76 -2.73 15.62 -3.46
N GLN A 77 -1.84 16.63 -3.36
CA GLN A 77 -0.47 16.35 -2.95
C GLN A 77 -0.46 15.82 -1.51
N TYR A 78 0.28 14.70 -1.31
CA TYR A 78 0.44 14.16 0.04
C TYR A 78 1.10 15.18 0.97
N ILE A 79 0.43 15.47 2.05
CA ILE A 79 0.93 16.23 3.19
C ILE A 79 0.37 15.57 4.45
N LYS A 80 1.22 15.12 5.37
CA LYS A 80 0.83 14.40 6.58
C LYS A 80 -0.35 15.08 7.31
N ARG A 81 -0.28 16.38 7.59
CA ARG A 81 -1.35 17.11 8.28
C ARG A 81 -2.69 17.13 7.55
N LYS A 82 -2.69 17.01 6.21
CA LYS A 82 -3.93 16.86 5.45
C LYS A 82 -4.49 15.45 5.59
N ALA A 83 -3.62 14.42 5.55
CA ALA A 83 -4.02 13.05 5.77
C ALA A 83 -4.66 12.89 7.17
N ASP A 84 -3.99 13.37 8.21
CA ASP A 84 -4.51 13.35 9.59
C ASP A 84 -5.88 14.03 9.69
N LYS A 85 -6.04 15.21 9.07
CA LYS A 85 -7.32 15.92 9.05
C LYS A 85 -8.41 15.15 8.32
N HIS A 86 -8.10 14.43 7.26
CA HIS A 86 -9.07 13.60 6.56
C HIS A 86 -9.49 12.41 7.41
N LEU A 87 -8.54 11.71 8.02
CA LEU A 87 -8.79 10.56 8.91
C LEU A 87 -9.66 10.99 10.09
N ALA A 88 -9.28 12.04 10.81
CA ALA A 88 -10.06 12.59 11.95
C ALA A 88 -11.48 13.05 11.56
N ASN A 89 -11.75 13.32 10.28
CA ASN A 89 -13.08 13.64 9.77
C ASN A 89 -13.83 12.39 9.19
N GLY A 90 -13.38 11.19 9.51
CA GLY A 90 -14.01 9.93 9.08
C GLY A 90 -13.91 9.66 7.58
N ARG A 91 -12.91 10.23 6.90
CA ARG A 91 -12.64 9.97 5.49
C ARG A 91 -11.57 8.90 5.34
N VAL A 92 -11.77 7.98 4.42
CA VAL A 92 -10.71 7.06 4.00
C VAL A 92 -9.66 7.84 3.21
N VAL A 93 -8.38 7.69 3.57
CA VAL A 93 -7.29 8.29 2.80
C VAL A 93 -6.64 7.22 1.94
N ILE A 94 -6.53 7.48 0.64
CA ILE A 94 -5.90 6.58 -0.33
C ILE A 94 -4.56 7.21 -0.72
N PHE A 95 -3.47 6.49 -0.46
CA PHE A 95 -2.13 6.92 -0.83
C PHE A 95 -1.69 6.26 -2.14
N SER A 96 -1.29 7.07 -3.10
CA SER A 96 -0.78 6.66 -4.41
C SER A 96 0.56 7.32 -4.74
N GLY A 97 1.18 6.94 -5.84
CA GLY A 97 2.50 7.43 -6.23
C GLY A 97 3.65 6.82 -5.43
N GLY A 98 3.38 5.76 -4.66
CA GLY A 98 4.39 5.09 -3.84
C GLY A 98 5.02 6.05 -2.81
N THR A 99 6.36 6.05 -2.73
CA THR A 99 7.14 7.03 -1.95
C THR A 99 7.37 8.34 -2.69
N GLY A 100 7.08 8.40 -3.99
CA GLY A 100 7.46 9.49 -4.89
C GLY A 100 8.88 9.36 -5.44
N SER A 101 9.64 8.36 -5.00
CA SER A 101 11.03 8.12 -5.41
C SER A 101 11.16 6.76 -6.10
N PRO A 102 11.87 6.69 -7.26
CA PRO A 102 12.22 5.43 -7.88
C PRO A 102 12.99 4.49 -6.93
N PHE A 103 13.06 3.21 -7.28
CA PHE A 103 13.73 2.12 -6.54
C PHE A 103 13.04 1.65 -5.25
N PHE A 104 12.02 2.35 -4.77
CA PHE A 104 11.22 1.93 -3.63
C PHE A 104 9.91 1.27 -4.08
N THR A 105 9.44 0.30 -3.31
CA THR A 105 8.22 -0.44 -3.62
C THR A 105 6.99 0.14 -2.89
N THR A 106 5.83 -0.39 -3.23
CA THR A 106 4.57 -0.09 -2.53
C THR A 106 4.62 -0.59 -1.08
N ASP A 107 5.33 -1.67 -0.79
CA ASP A 107 5.51 -2.17 0.58
C ASP A 107 6.26 -1.15 1.44
N THR A 108 7.36 -0.58 0.92
CA THR A 108 8.08 0.53 1.57
C THR A 108 7.19 1.75 1.77
N ALA A 109 6.39 2.09 0.76
CA ALA A 109 5.46 3.21 0.87
C ALA A 109 4.42 2.97 1.96
N ALA A 110 3.92 1.73 2.11
CA ALA A 110 2.95 1.38 3.14
C ALA A 110 3.55 1.54 4.55
N ALA A 111 4.76 1.04 4.78
CA ALA A 111 5.45 1.18 6.06
C ALA A 111 5.73 2.67 6.39
N LEU A 112 6.22 3.44 5.40
CA LEU A 112 6.49 4.86 5.56
C LEU A 112 5.22 5.65 5.92
N ARG A 113 4.14 5.46 5.17
CA ARG A 113 2.86 6.17 5.42
C ARG A 113 2.27 5.78 6.77
N ALA A 114 2.32 4.49 7.14
CA ALA A 114 1.85 4.04 8.45
C ALA A 114 2.63 4.71 9.60
N ALA A 115 3.95 4.78 9.50
CA ALA A 115 4.77 5.46 10.49
C ALA A 115 4.46 6.97 10.56
N GLU A 116 4.29 7.64 9.40
CA GLU A 116 4.01 9.07 9.34
C GLU A 116 2.65 9.45 9.95
N ILE A 117 1.60 8.65 9.71
CA ILE A 117 0.25 8.89 10.27
C ILE A 117 0.06 8.23 11.64
N GLU A 118 1.09 7.61 12.20
CA GLU A 118 1.06 6.94 13.51
C GLU A 118 -0.02 5.84 13.58
N ALA A 119 -0.10 5.01 12.51
CA ALA A 119 -1.09 3.95 12.44
C ALA A 119 -0.82 2.83 13.47
N ASP A 120 -1.87 2.33 14.11
CA ASP A 120 -1.78 1.24 15.09
C ASP A 120 -1.42 -0.10 14.46
N ALA A 121 -1.79 -0.31 13.19
CA ALA A 121 -1.53 -1.56 12.48
C ALA A 121 -1.45 -1.38 10.96
N ILE A 122 -0.70 -2.27 10.31
CA ILE A 122 -0.67 -2.42 8.85
C ILE A 122 -1.29 -3.77 8.49
N LEU A 123 -2.39 -3.74 7.75
CA LEU A 123 -3.04 -4.94 7.23
C LEU A 123 -2.61 -5.16 5.77
N VAL A 124 -1.91 -6.24 5.50
CA VAL A 124 -1.36 -6.52 4.18
C VAL A 124 -2.24 -7.51 3.43
N GLY A 125 -2.91 -7.04 2.36
CA GLY A 125 -3.71 -7.89 1.48
C GLY A 125 -2.81 -8.61 0.46
N LYS A 126 -2.58 -9.89 0.64
CA LYS A 126 -1.80 -10.76 -0.26
C LYS A 126 -2.57 -12.01 -0.67
N THR A 127 -2.10 -12.69 -1.70
CA THR A 127 -2.68 -13.97 -2.18
C THR A 127 -2.30 -15.16 -1.29
N ILE A 128 -1.32 -15.00 -0.41
CA ILE A 128 -0.91 -15.99 0.61
C ILE A 128 -1.47 -15.52 1.94
N ASP A 129 -2.03 -16.44 2.72
CA ASP A 129 -2.81 -16.17 3.92
C ASP A 129 -1.96 -15.92 5.19
N GLY A 130 -0.66 -15.73 5.04
CA GLY A 130 0.25 -15.43 6.15
C GLY A 130 1.72 -15.53 5.79
N VAL A 131 2.56 -15.46 6.82
CA VAL A 131 4.02 -15.63 6.73
C VAL A 131 4.35 -17.08 6.94
N TYR A 132 5.20 -17.62 6.07
CA TYR A 132 5.64 -19.02 6.12
C TYR A 132 7.17 -19.11 6.21
N SER A 133 7.66 -20.24 6.71
CA SER A 133 9.10 -20.54 6.77
C SER A 133 9.76 -20.67 5.40
N ASP A 134 8.96 -20.91 4.35
CA ASP A 134 9.36 -21.00 2.95
C ASP A 134 8.12 -20.77 2.07
N ASP A 135 8.27 -20.74 0.74
CA ASP A 135 7.11 -20.59 -0.16
C ASP A 135 6.22 -21.85 -0.12
N PRO A 136 4.99 -21.77 0.42
CA PRO A 136 4.10 -22.93 0.53
C PRO A 136 3.64 -23.49 -0.82
N LYS A 137 3.83 -22.76 -1.92
CA LYS A 137 3.51 -23.24 -3.28
C LYS A 137 4.57 -24.21 -3.81
N THR A 138 5.79 -24.06 -3.36
CA THR A 138 6.94 -24.86 -3.82
C THR A 138 7.41 -25.86 -2.77
N ASN A 139 7.22 -25.55 -1.48
CA ASN A 139 7.59 -26.40 -0.35
C ASN A 139 6.35 -26.80 0.47
N PRO A 140 5.84 -28.03 0.32
CA PRO A 140 4.69 -28.51 1.10
C PRO A 140 4.96 -28.64 2.61
N ASN A 141 6.23 -28.61 3.05
CA ASN A 141 6.62 -28.62 4.46
C ASN A 141 6.77 -27.22 5.06
N ALA A 142 6.45 -26.16 4.30
CA ALA A 142 6.48 -24.80 4.81
C ALA A 142 5.50 -24.64 5.98
N THR A 143 5.98 -24.13 7.11
CA THR A 143 5.17 -23.90 8.32
C THR A 143 4.75 -22.44 8.40
N LYS A 144 3.47 -22.21 8.72
CA LYS A 144 2.92 -20.86 8.89
C LYS A 144 3.28 -20.32 10.27
N PHE A 145 3.74 -19.08 10.30
CA PHE A 145 3.90 -18.32 11.53
C PHE A 145 2.60 -17.58 11.85
N TYR A 146 2.09 -17.75 13.06
CA TYR A 146 0.95 -16.98 13.57
C TYR A 146 1.41 -15.65 14.18
N GLU A 147 2.64 -15.65 14.71
CA GLU A 147 3.33 -14.50 15.26
C GLU A 147 4.83 -14.64 14.98
N ILE A 148 5.45 -13.56 14.56
CA ILE A 148 6.90 -13.51 14.28
C ILE A 148 7.38 -12.06 14.43
N THR A 149 8.57 -11.87 14.99
CA THR A 149 9.14 -10.54 15.12
C THR A 149 9.76 -10.06 13.81
N TYR A 150 9.84 -8.73 13.61
CA TYR A 150 10.54 -8.15 12.46
C TYR A 150 12.00 -8.61 12.37
N MET A 151 12.68 -8.70 13.52
CA MET A 151 14.07 -9.20 13.57
C MET A 151 14.18 -10.66 13.12
N ASP A 152 13.22 -11.51 13.48
CA ASP A 152 13.21 -12.89 13.03
C ASP A 152 12.94 -13.01 11.54
N VAL A 153 12.06 -12.16 10.98
CA VAL A 153 11.82 -12.08 9.54
C VAL A 153 13.10 -11.73 8.80
N LEU A 154 13.84 -10.72 9.27
CA LEU A 154 15.12 -10.30 8.68
C LEU A 154 16.21 -11.38 8.84
N ASN A 155 16.37 -11.94 10.04
CA ASN A 155 17.38 -12.96 10.33
C ASN A 155 17.15 -14.27 9.55
N LYS A 156 15.90 -14.60 9.25
CA LYS A 156 15.52 -15.80 8.47
C LYS A 156 15.40 -15.52 6.97
N ASP A 157 15.67 -14.30 6.52
CA ASP A 157 15.51 -13.85 5.11
C ASP A 157 14.13 -14.22 4.52
N LEU A 158 13.06 -14.06 5.31
CA LEU A 158 11.70 -14.38 4.86
C LEU A 158 11.19 -13.32 3.89
N LYS A 159 10.72 -13.75 2.73
CA LYS A 159 10.22 -12.87 1.66
C LYS A 159 8.76 -12.44 1.90
N VAL A 160 8.50 -11.76 2.99
CA VAL A 160 7.17 -11.26 3.37
C VAL A 160 6.85 -9.95 2.68
N MET A 161 7.76 -9.01 2.80
CA MET A 161 7.76 -7.67 2.23
C MET A 161 9.18 -7.35 1.76
N ASP A 162 9.37 -6.23 1.08
CA ASP A 162 10.72 -5.75 0.85
C ASP A 162 11.42 -5.42 2.16
N SER A 163 12.72 -5.71 2.23
CA SER A 163 13.55 -5.46 3.43
C SER A 163 13.53 -4.00 3.91
N THR A 164 13.23 -3.06 3.01
CA THR A 164 13.07 -1.63 3.34
C THR A 164 11.72 -1.31 3.98
N ALA A 165 10.81 -2.28 4.05
CA ALA A 165 9.48 -2.13 4.64
C ALA A 165 9.35 -2.87 5.98
N ILE A 166 10.38 -3.60 6.38
CA ILE A 166 10.50 -4.33 7.64
C ILE A 166 11.33 -3.52 8.63
#